data_cfe6b18f9d310a4693b1866ee5355018
#
_entry.id   cfe6b18f9d310a4693b1866ee5355018
#
_cell.length_a   1.000
_cell.length_b   1.000
_cell.length_c   1.000
_cell.angle_alpha   90.00
_cell.angle_beta   90.00
_cell.angle_gamma   90.00
#
_symmetry.space_group_name_H-M   'P 1'
#
loop_
_entity.id
_entity.type
_entity.pdbx_description
1 polymer ?
#
loop_
_entity_poly.entity_id
_entity_poly.type
_entity_poly.pdbx_seq_one_letter_code
_entity_poly.pdbx_strand_id
1 'polypeptide(L)'
;FPEDIRKSRISNPDVSRCDSYATFTIDGKPQNCTMIIYTNRPYTTGKFYQYINVGLIPLDESFKPLRESGKTVIYPLQKATDFFDKVGRNTGYVIDPEEVLADNFAVALLNTPNVHTPELQKKVQELLK
;
A
#
# COMPACT_ATOMS: atom_id res chain seq x y z
N PHE A 1 1.39 11.25 10.04
CA PHE A 1 0.23 11.59 9.20
C PHE A 1 -0.35 12.94 9.60
N PRO A 2 -0.83 13.75 8.62
CA PRO A 2 -1.55 15.01 8.89
C PRO A 2 -2.78 14.81 9.76
N GLU A 3 -3.15 15.87 10.51
CA GLU A 3 -4.25 15.83 11.49
C GLU A 3 -5.61 15.53 10.85
N ASP A 4 -5.84 16.03 9.64
CA ASP A 4 -7.10 15.86 8.91
C ASP A 4 -7.44 14.40 8.55
N ILE A 5 -6.42 13.52 8.50
CA ILE A 5 -6.62 12.09 8.21
C ILE A 5 -6.45 11.19 9.43
N ARG A 6 -6.01 11.71 10.57
CA ARG A 6 -5.78 10.88 11.78
C ARG A 6 -7.01 10.13 12.26
N LYS A 7 -8.18 10.76 12.19
CA LYS A 7 -9.44 10.15 12.64
C LYS A 7 -9.97 9.08 11.69
N SER A 8 -9.65 9.17 10.39
CA SER A 8 -10.08 8.20 9.38
C SER A 8 -9.06 7.09 9.15
N ARG A 9 -7.80 7.29 9.54
CA ARG A 9 -6.75 6.30 9.42
C ARG A 9 -7.02 5.10 10.34
N ILE A 10 -6.81 3.91 9.80
CA ILE A 10 -6.78 2.67 10.56
C ILE A 10 -5.31 2.31 10.80
N SER A 11 -4.93 2.07 12.06
CA SER A 11 -3.58 1.59 12.38
C SER A 11 -3.50 0.08 12.17
N ASN A 12 -2.42 -0.35 11.54
CA ASN A 12 -2.00 -1.74 11.57
C ASN A 12 -1.06 -1.93 12.77
N PRO A 13 -1.40 -2.75 13.79
CA PRO A 13 -0.55 -2.93 14.96
C PRO A 13 0.78 -3.59 14.65
N ASP A 14 0.86 -4.33 13.52
CA ASP A 14 2.08 -5.02 13.08
C ASP A 14 3.03 -4.10 12.30
N VAL A 15 2.58 -2.88 11.97
CA VAL A 15 3.36 -1.85 11.27
C VAL A 15 3.60 -0.68 12.21
N SER A 16 4.77 -0.65 12.85
CA SER A 16 5.12 0.38 13.84
C SER A 16 5.48 1.74 13.22
N ARG A 17 5.82 1.76 11.92
CA ARG A 17 6.24 2.97 11.18
C ARG A 17 5.43 3.11 9.89
N CYS A 18 5.26 4.36 9.47
CA CYS A 18 4.64 4.72 8.18
C CYS A 18 5.65 5.59 7.42
N ASP A 19 6.83 5.05 7.18
CA ASP A 19 7.97 5.69 6.56
C ASP A 19 8.38 5.04 5.22
N SER A 20 7.66 4.01 4.81
CA SER A 20 7.83 3.39 3.49
C SER A 20 7.10 4.17 2.41
N TYR A 21 7.71 4.26 1.23
CA TYR A 21 7.11 4.82 0.03
C TYR A 21 7.59 4.09 -1.22
N ALA A 22 6.85 4.25 -2.30
CA ALA A 22 7.28 3.82 -3.62
C ALA A 22 6.87 4.85 -4.68
N THR A 23 7.57 4.83 -5.81
CA THR A 23 7.22 5.68 -6.95
C THR A 23 6.22 4.93 -7.82
N PHE A 24 5.05 5.52 -8.04
CA PHE A 24 4.01 5.01 -8.93
C PHE A 24 3.77 5.96 -10.10
N THR A 25 3.17 5.45 -11.17
CA THR A 25 2.74 6.26 -12.30
C THR A 25 1.32 6.77 -12.05
N ILE A 26 1.19 8.06 -11.78
CA ILE A 26 -0.06 8.78 -11.53
C ILE A 26 -0.27 9.79 -12.68
N ASP A 27 -1.38 9.67 -13.41
CA ASP A 27 -1.69 10.53 -14.55
C ASP A 27 -0.52 10.65 -15.56
N GLY A 28 0.17 9.52 -15.81
CA GLY A 28 1.31 9.42 -16.74
C GLY A 28 2.63 9.99 -16.22
N LYS A 29 2.71 10.37 -14.93
CA LYS A 29 3.93 10.94 -14.31
C LYS A 29 4.38 10.13 -13.10
N PRO A 30 5.69 10.04 -12.83
CA PRO A 30 6.19 9.40 -11.62
C PRO A 30 5.82 10.25 -10.39
N GLN A 31 5.26 9.62 -9.37
CA GLN A 31 4.88 10.23 -8.11
C GLN A 31 5.24 9.32 -6.93
N ASN A 32 6.01 9.83 -5.98
CA ASN A 32 6.25 9.13 -4.73
C ASN A 32 4.97 9.12 -3.90
N CYS A 33 4.57 7.95 -3.44
CA CYS A 33 3.38 7.77 -2.61
C CYS A 33 3.68 6.84 -1.44
N THR A 34 3.08 7.13 -0.29
CA THR A 34 2.96 6.19 0.83
C THR A 34 1.56 5.60 0.88
N MET A 35 1.42 4.40 1.43
CA MET A 35 0.11 3.75 1.56
C MET A 35 -0.60 4.19 2.84
N ILE A 36 -1.92 4.16 2.80
CA ILE A 36 -2.79 4.38 3.96
C ILE A 36 -3.96 3.40 3.96
N ILE A 37 -4.25 2.85 5.14
CA ILE A 37 -5.51 2.17 5.42
C ILE A 37 -6.43 3.18 6.11
N TYR A 38 -7.63 3.36 5.59
CA TYR A 38 -8.56 4.36 6.13
C TYR A 38 -10.02 3.95 5.97
N THR A 39 -10.89 4.63 6.70
CA THR A 39 -12.34 4.54 6.54
C THR A 39 -12.93 5.90 6.19
N ASN A 40 -13.94 5.90 5.34
CA ASN A 40 -14.70 7.10 4.95
C ASN A 40 -16.07 7.17 5.64
N ARG A 41 -16.38 6.21 6.51
CA ARG A 41 -17.64 6.13 7.25
C ARG A 41 -17.42 5.48 8.62
N PRO A 42 -18.22 5.84 9.65
CA PRO A 42 -18.12 5.20 10.94
C PRO A 42 -18.54 3.73 10.87
N TYR A 43 -17.90 2.89 11.68
CA TYR A 43 -18.32 1.50 11.83
C TYR A 43 -19.66 1.44 12.57
N THR A 44 -20.63 0.75 12.00
CA THR A 44 -21.96 0.57 12.61
C THR A 44 -22.30 -0.90 12.86
N THR A 45 -22.15 -1.75 11.84
CA THR A 45 -22.44 -3.19 11.94
C THR A 45 -21.87 -3.95 10.74
N GLY A 46 -21.70 -5.26 10.87
CA GLY A 46 -21.25 -6.14 9.79
C GLY A 46 -19.75 -6.42 9.81
N LYS A 47 -19.20 -6.81 8.65
CA LYS A 47 -17.79 -7.20 8.56
C LYS A 47 -16.90 -5.98 8.52
N PHE A 48 -15.93 -5.89 9.42
CA PHE A 48 -14.97 -4.80 9.52
C PHE A 48 -14.27 -4.46 8.19
N TYR A 49 -13.85 -5.48 7.43
CA TYR A 49 -13.21 -5.28 6.13
C TYR A 49 -14.05 -4.52 5.07
N GLN A 50 -15.38 -4.45 5.24
CA GLN A 50 -16.24 -3.65 4.36
C GLN A 50 -16.11 -2.14 4.57
N TYR A 51 -15.44 -1.72 5.65
CA TYR A 51 -15.20 -0.33 6.00
C TYR A 51 -13.79 0.14 5.66
N ILE A 52 -12.89 -0.80 5.35
CA ILE A 52 -11.50 -0.50 5.03
C ILE A 52 -11.38 -0.07 3.57
N ASN A 53 -10.68 1.03 3.37
CA ASN A 53 -10.18 1.46 2.09
C ASN A 53 -8.65 1.50 2.16
N VAL A 54 -8.01 1.19 1.06
CA VAL A 54 -6.58 1.37 0.87
C VAL A 54 -6.37 2.47 -0.15
N GLY A 55 -5.48 3.39 0.16
CA GLY A 55 -5.17 4.51 -0.72
C GLY A 55 -3.69 4.83 -0.77
N LEU A 56 -3.35 5.73 -1.66
CA LEU A 56 -2.01 6.26 -1.85
C LEU A 56 -2.02 7.76 -1.52
N ILE A 57 -1.16 8.16 -0.59
CA ILE A 57 -0.92 9.57 -0.29
C ILE A 57 0.30 10.01 -1.10
N PRO A 58 0.15 10.91 -2.09
CA PRO A 58 1.29 11.46 -2.80
C PRO A 58 2.15 12.32 -1.87
N LEU A 59 3.46 12.29 -2.08
CA LEU A 59 4.44 13.03 -1.32
C LEU A 59 4.99 14.18 -2.16
N ASP A 60 5.25 15.32 -1.53
CA ASP A 60 5.96 16.43 -2.13
C ASP A 60 7.48 16.17 -2.22
N GLU A 61 8.24 17.13 -2.71
CA GLU A 61 9.71 17.04 -2.84
C GLU A 61 10.44 16.88 -1.50
N SER A 62 9.79 17.25 -0.39
CA SER A 62 10.30 17.07 0.98
C SER A 62 9.80 15.78 1.63
N PHE A 63 9.20 14.86 0.86
CA PHE A 63 8.58 13.62 1.34
C PHE A 63 7.47 13.84 2.37
N LYS A 64 6.77 14.96 2.29
CA LYS A 64 5.60 15.25 3.11
C LYS A 64 4.33 14.98 2.32
N PRO A 65 3.25 14.55 2.99
CA PRO A 65 1.94 14.37 2.35
C PRO A 65 1.47 15.60 1.59
N LEU A 66 1.15 15.43 0.31
CA LEU A 66 0.60 16.49 -0.52
C LEU A 66 -0.77 16.92 -0.02
N ARG A 67 -1.02 18.21 -0.02
CA ARG A 67 -2.30 18.80 0.42
C ARG A 67 -2.88 19.70 -0.65
N GLU A 68 -4.18 19.59 -0.85
CA GLU A 68 -4.96 20.46 -1.74
C GLU A 68 -6.12 21.08 -0.95
N SER A 69 -6.27 22.38 -1.03
CA SER A 69 -7.31 23.13 -0.29
C SER A 69 -7.36 22.79 1.21
N GLY A 70 -6.19 22.59 1.83
CA GLY A 70 -6.06 22.29 3.26
C GLY A 70 -6.34 20.84 3.65
N LYS A 71 -6.63 19.95 2.70
CA LYS A 71 -6.86 18.52 2.93
C LYS A 71 -5.74 17.67 2.36
N THR A 72 -5.42 16.57 3.03
CA THR A 72 -4.47 15.58 2.53
C THR A 72 -5.06 14.87 1.31
N VAL A 73 -4.28 14.79 0.24
CA VAL A 73 -4.67 14.07 -0.98
C VAL A 73 -4.55 12.58 -0.74
N ILE A 74 -5.61 11.82 -1.06
CA ILE A 74 -5.61 10.35 -1.05
C ILE A 74 -6.12 9.88 -2.40
N TYR A 75 -5.29 9.14 -3.12
CA TYR A 75 -5.67 8.51 -4.38
C TYR A 75 -6.13 7.07 -4.13
N PRO A 76 -7.17 6.58 -4.84
CA PRO A 76 -7.45 5.15 -4.89
C PRO A 76 -6.29 4.42 -5.59
N LEU A 77 -6.07 3.13 -5.25
CA LEU A 77 -4.98 2.34 -5.86
C LEU A 77 -5.03 2.31 -7.39
N GLN A 78 -6.24 2.34 -7.96
CA GLN A 78 -6.47 2.30 -9.42
C GLN A 78 -5.90 3.52 -10.15
N LYS A 79 -5.64 4.62 -9.43
CA LYS A 79 -5.02 5.80 -10.03
C LYS A 79 -3.54 5.57 -10.35
N ALA A 80 -2.89 4.64 -9.67
CA ALA A 80 -1.54 4.18 -9.99
C ALA A 80 -1.61 3.06 -11.04
N THR A 81 -1.35 3.42 -12.30
CA THR A 81 -1.50 2.49 -13.44
C THR A 81 -0.54 1.30 -13.40
N ASP A 82 0.58 1.45 -12.71
CA ASP A 82 1.64 0.45 -12.52
C ASP A 82 1.67 -0.18 -11.12
N PHE A 83 0.59 -0.01 -10.31
CA PHE A 83 0.58 -0.50 -8.93
C PHE A 83 0.90 -2.00 -8.84
N PHE A 84 0.15 -2.83 -9.56
CA PHE A 84 0.35 -4.28 -9.53
C PHE A 84 1.60 -4.76 -10.28
N ASP A 85 2.13 -3.97 -11.19
CA ASP A 85 3.42 -4.27 -11.83
C ASP A 85 4.58 -4.14 -10.82
N LYS A 86 4.43 -3.25 -9.84
CA LYS A 86 5.43 -3.01 -8.79
C LYS A 86 5.27 -3.91 -7.57
N VAL A 87 4.04 -4.10 -7.09
CA VAL A 87 3.79 -4.89 -5.87
C VAL A 87 3.53 -6.37 -6.14
N GLY A 88 3.28 -6.73 -7.40
CA GLY A 88 2.93 -8.08 -7.81
C GLY A 88 1.49 -8.46 -7.49
N ARG A 89 1.14 -9.71 -7.82
CA ARG A 89 -0.21 -10.28 -7.64
C ARG A 89 -0.20 -11.59 -6.85
N ASN A 90 0.89 -11.87 -6.11
CA ASN A 90 1.03 -13.10 -5.34
C ASN A 90 0.20 -13.11 -4.06
N THR A 91 -0.24 -11.94 -3.61
CA THR A 91 -1.15 -11.78 -2.47
C THR A 91 -2.31 -10.87 -2.84
N GLY A 92 -3.49 -11.13 -2.27
CA GLY A 92 -4.63 -10.21 -2.28
C GLY A 92 -4.64 -9.27 -1.06
N TYR A 93 -3.73 -9.47 -0.12
CA TYR A 93 -3.66 -8.70 1.13
C TYR A 93 -2.78 -7.45 0.97
N VAL A 94 -3.17 -6.59 0.04
CA VAL A 94 -2.42 -5.37 -0.34
C VAL A 94 -2.87 -4.16 0.51
N ILE A 95 -2.85 -4.31 1.82
CA ILE A 95 -3.30 -3.26 2.74
C ILE A 95 -2.19 -2.30 3.15
N ASP A 96 -0.96 -2.77 3.27
CA ASP A 96 0.24 -1.94 3.40
C ASP A 96 1.50 -2.66 2.86
N PRO A 97 2.64 -1.94 2.69
CA PRO A 97 3.84 -2.51 2.09
C PRO A 97 4.44 -3.66 2.88
N GLU A 98 4.39 -3.61 4.20
CA GLU A 98 4.97 -4.63 5.08
C GLU A 98 4.22 -5.96 4.96
N GLU A 99 2.89 -5.91 4.84
CA GLU A 99 2.05 -7.10 4.63
C GLU A 99 2.30 -7.72 3.24
N VAL A 100 2.39 -6.89 2.21
CA VAL A 100 2.74 -7.36 0.86
C VAL A 100 4.11 -8.02 0.84
N LEU A 101 5.09 -7.44 1.54
CA LEU A 101 6.45 -7.97 1.64
C LEU A 101 6.46 -9.29 2.41
N ALA A 102 5.77 -9.38 3.55
CA ALA A 102 5.69 -10.58 4.38
C ALA A 102 5.08 -11.77 3.62
N ASP A 103 3.97 -11.54 2.90
CA ASP A 103 3.34 -12.57 2.09
C ASP A 103 4.26 -13.04 0.95
N ASN A 104 4.91 -12.12 0.23
CA ASN A 104 5.85 -12.48 -0.84
C ASN A 104 7.10 -13.20 -0.31
N PHE A 105 7.55 -12.84 0.89
CA PHE A 105 8.64 -13.56 1.57
C PHE A 105 8.22 -15.01 1.88
N ALA A 106 7.04 -15.23 2.44
CA ALA A 106 6.50 -16.55 2.72
C ALA A 106 6.36 -17.38 1.44
N VAL A 107 5.81 -16.80 0.37
CA VAL A 107 5.69 -17.42 -0.96
C VAL A 107 7.05 -17.85 -1.51
N ALA A 108 8.08 -17.02 -1.36
CA ALA A 108 9.43 -17.31 -1.81
C ALA A 108 10.12 -18.39 -0.98
N LEU A 109 10.00 -18.31 0.35
CA LEU A 109 10.61 -19.26 1.29
C LEU A 109 10.03 -20.68 1.16
N LEU A 110 8.70 -20.76 1.01
CA LEU A 110 7.97 -22.02 0.87
C LEU A 110 8.01 -22.56 -0.58
N ASN A 111 8.58 -21.82 -1.51
CA ASN A 111 8.61 -22.14 -2.93
C ASN A 111 7.20 -22.49 -3.48
N THR A 112 6.23 -21.66 -3.13
CA THR A 112 4.82 -21.87 -3.45
C THR A 112 4.63 -22.02 -4.96
N PRO A 113 4.00 -23.11 -5.45
CA PRO A 113 3.81 -23.33 -6.88
C PRO A 113 2.68 -22.46 -7.44
N ASN A 114 2.70 -22.23 -8.77
CA ASN A 114 1.63 -21.58 -9.53
C ASN A 114 1.24 -20.18 -9.02
N VAL A 115 2.22 -19.41 -8.58
CA VAL A 115 2.00 -18.02 -8.17
C VAL A 115 1.71 -17.11 -9.38
N HIS A 116 0.96 -16.03 -9.16
CA HIS A 116 0.55 -15.11 -10.23
C HIS A 116 1.71 -14.26 -10.79
N THR A 117 2.72 -13.98 -9.95
CA THR A 117 3.90 -13.16 -10.33
C THR A 117 5.18 -13.93 -9.96
N PRO A 118 5.56 -14.97 -10.77
CA PRO A 118 6.70 -15.83 -10.44
C PRO A 118 8.06 -15.11 -10.50
N GLU A 119 8.19 -14.07 -11.29
CA GLU A 119 9.40 -13.24 -11.35
C GLU A 119 9.67 -12.52 -10.03
N LEU A 120 8.63 -12.10 -9.30
CA LEU A 120 8.77 -11.51 -7.97
C LEU A 120 9.23 -12.56 -6.95
N GLN A 121 8.65 -13.77 -6.99
CA GLN A 121 9.10 -14.89 -6.16
C GLN A 121 10.59 -15.18 -6.36
N LYS A 122 11.04 -15.28 -7.61
CA LYS A 122 12.46 -15.52 -7.94
C LYS A 122 13.36 -14.40 -7.42
N LYS A 123 12.95 -13.15 -7.61
CA LYS A 123 13.72 -12.00 -7.14
C LYS A 123 13.88 -11.99 -5.63
N VAL A 124 12.83 -12.31 -4.87
CA VAL A 124 12.91 -12.45 -3.40
C VAL A 124 13.84 -13.62 -3.03
N GLN A 125 13.75 -14.79 -3.70
CA GLN A 125 14.63 -15.91 -3.47
C GLN A 125 16.11 -15.61 -3.74
N GLU A 126 16.40 -14.78 -4.74
CA GLU A 126 17.77 -14.33 -5.04
C GLU A 126 18.34 -13.46 -3.95
N LEU A 127 17.53 -12.61 -3.31
CA LEU A 127 17.93 -11.76 -2.19
C LEU A 127 18.17 -12.55 -0.89
N LEU A 128 17.65 -13.78 -0.80
CA LEU A 128 17.80 -14.65 0.38
C LEU A 128 19.02 -15.58 0.30
N LYS A 129 19.72 -15.61 -0.80
CA LYS A 129 20.98 -16.39 -0.99
C LYS A 129 22.18 -15.63 -0.44
#